data_40bf35e7c398a84c8ddfa902fd5938e6
#
_entry.id   40bf35e7c398a84c8ddfa902fd5938e6
#
_cell.length_a   1.000
_cell.length_b   1.000
_cell.length_c   1.000
_cell.angle_alpha   90.00
_cell.angle_beta   90.00
_cell.angle_gamma   90.00
#
_symmetry.space_group_name_H-M   'P 1'
#
loop_
_entity.id
_entity.type
_entity.pdbx_description
1 polymer ?
#
loop_
_entity_poly.entity_id
_entity_poly.type
_entity_poly.pdbx_seq_one_letter_code
_entity_poly.pdbx_strand_id
1 'polypeptide(L)'
;MNNNIIKFDKARFTVLTEQLIRIEYSHTGEFEDGTTQMVQNRDFPEVKFDFIKKESTLEIITSTVHLYYSGGEFTNASLFADVKFNFSVYSNRWYFGEKSAGNLGGTTRTLDMIDGECPLEDGIMSKNGFAILEDKGKVLSEAGDIAASSVSKIDLYLFAYGRDYRQALKDFYQLTGNTPQLPRFALGNWWSRYYDYSDESYLALMDKFTDKKVPLSVSVIDMDWHKVSEVPSRFGSGWTGYSWNKKLFPNPKNFINELHQRKLKVTLNDHPADGIRAFEDVYPQVAQILDLNTELEEAAKFDFDNPKFRKAYFEEVHGPLEKEGVDFWWIDWQQGAISNSGVDPLWLLNHYQYQKAQEKNKNN
;
A
#
# COMPACT_ATOMS: atom_id res chain seq x y z
N MET A 1 -9.30 -17.22 27.28
CA MET A 1 -7.86 -17.01 26.98
C MET A 1 -7.60 -17.75 25.68
N ASN A 2 -6.99 -17.11 24.70
CA ASN A 2 -6.66 -17.79 23.47
C ASN A 2 -5.63 -18.88 23.74
N ASN A 3 -6.00 -20.14 23.61
CA ASN A 3 -5.12 -21.28 23.87
C ASN A 3 -3.97 -21.43 22.86
N ASN A 4 -3.91 -20.57 21.84
CA ASN A 4 -2.93 -20.62 20.77
C ASN A 4 -1.68 -19.73 21.00
N ILE A 5 -1.57 -19.04 22.14
CA ILE A 5 -0.44 -18.16 22.49
C ILE A 5 0.43 -18.80 23.55
N ILE A 6 1.70 -18.99 23.26
CA ILE A 6 2.70 -19.52 24.19
C ILE A 6 3.76 -18.45 24.44
N LYS A 7 3.95 -18.07 25.72
CA LYS A 7 5.05 -17.19 26.13
C LYS A 7 6.15 -18.02 26.78
N PHE A 8 7.39 -17.75 26.37
CA PHE A 8 8.57 -18.38 26.93
C PHE A 8 9.73 -17.37 26.94
N ASP A 9 10.24 -17.06 28.12
CA ASP A 9 11.23 -16.02 28.34
C ASP A 9 10.74 -14.66 27.74
N LYS A 10 11.50 -14.05 26.90
CA LYS A 10 11.18 -12.81 26.17
C LYS A 10 10.59 -13.04 24.78
N ALA A 11 10.19 -14.28 24.50
CA ALA A 11 9.55 -14.66 23.24
C ALA A 11 8.06 -14.95 23.42
N ARG A 12 7.31 -14.70 22.37
CA ARG A 12 5.91 -15.07 22.23
C ARG A 12 5.71 -15.79 20.90
N PHE A 13 4.99 -16.89 20.95
CA PHE A 13 4.61 -17.68 19.77
C PHE A 13 3.10 -17.75 19.70
N THR A 14 2.53 -17.46 18.53
CA THR A 14 1.09 -17.59 18.29
C THR A 14 0.87 -18.55 17.14
N VAL A 15 0.23 -19.68 17.42
CA VAL A 15 -0.11 -20.66 16.39
C VAL A 15 -1.43 -20.21 15.76
N LEU A 16 -1.35 -19.61 14.55
CA LEU A 16 -2.51 -19.10 13.81
C LEU A 16 -3.21 -20.20 13.03
N THR A 17 -2.44 -21.06 12.37
CA THR A 17 -2.91 -22.31 11.75
C THR A 17 -1.88 -23.42 11.99
N GLU A 18 -2.15 -24.64 11.57
CA GLU A 18 -1.14 -25.71 11.64
C GLU A 18 0.12 -25.41 10.80
N GLN A 19 0.03 -24.45 9.86
CA GLN A 19 1.05 -24.09 8.87
C GLN A 19 1.56 -22.65 9.03
N LEU A 20 0.93 -21.84 9.89
CA LEU A 20 1.25 -20.41 10.09
C LEU A 20 1.48 -20.12 11.56
N ILE A 21 2.71 -19.74 11.92
CA ILE A 21 3.09 -19.41 13.28
C ILE A 21 3.69 -18.00 13.31
N ARG A 22 3.13 -17.11 14.16
CA ARG A 22 3.74 -15.83 14.51
C ARG A 22 4.81 -16.05 15.57
N ILE A 23 5.97 -15.44 15.40
CA ILE A 23 7.16 -15.60 16.23
C ILE A 23 7.66 -14.21 16.60
N GLU A 24 7.64 -13.90 17.89
CA GLU A 24 7.96 -12.57 18.38
C GLU A 24 9.04 -12.62 19.47
N TYR A 25 9.89 -11.61 19.46
CA TYR A 25 10.86 -11.37 20.54
C TYR A 25 10.88 -9.89 20.92
N SER A 26 10.87 -9.62 22.22
CA SER A 26 10.95 -8.26 22.76
C SER A 26 11.89 -8.23 23.96
N HIS A 27 12.87 -7.32 23.93
CA HIS A 27 13.80 -7.15 25.06
C HIS A 27 13.11 -6.80 26.37
N THR A 28 11.96 -6.13 26.33
CA THR A 28 11.15 -5.76 27.49
C THR A 28 10.13 -6.84 27.88
N GLY A 29 9.86 -7.82 26.99
CA GLY A 29 8.78 -8.79 27.16
C GLY A 29 7.39 -8.23 26.87
N GLU A 30 7.29 -6.99 26.37
CA GLU A 30 6.06 -6.37 25.89
C GLU A 30 5.86 -6.66 24.42
N PHE A 31 4.62 -6.93 24.02
CA PHE A 31 4.26 -7.33 22.67
C PHE A 31 3.11 -6.46 22.15
N GLU A 32 3.13 -6.19 20.87
CA GLU A 32 2.12 -5.38 20.20
C GLU A 32 1.09 -6.29 19.50
N ASP A 33 -0.18 -6.07 19.78
CA ASP A 33 -1.29 -6.82 19.18
C ASP A 33 -2.14 -5.97 18.22
N GLY A 34 -1.87 -4.67 18.12
CA GLY A 34 -2.53 -3.76 17.19
C GLY A 34 -2.31 -4.15 15.73
N THR A 35 -3.18 -3.67 14.86
CA THR A 35 -2.99 -3.78 13.41
C THR A 35 -1.75 -3.00 12.98
N THR A 36 -1.10 -3.49 11.93
CA THR A 36 0.05 -2.81 11.33
C THR A 36 -0.24 -2.46 9.88
N GLN A 37 0.66 -1.75 9.24
CA GLN A 37 0.58 -1.51 7.79
C GLN A 37 0.45 -2.81 6.97
N MET A 38 0.99 -3.91 7.48
CA MET A 38 1.02 -5.20 6.79
C MET A 38 -0.04 -6.16 7.32
N VAL A 39 -0.20 -6.24 8.63
CA VAL A 39 -1.06 -7.25 9.28
C VAL A 39 -2.32 -6.59 9.83
N GLN A 40 -3.45 -6.91 9.22
CA GLN A 40 -4.76 -6.37 9.55
C GLN A 40 -5.57 -7.25 10.49
N ASN A 41 -5.34 -8.56 10.45
CA ASN A 41 -6.14 -9.53 11.19
C ASN A 41 -5.29 -10.69 11.70
N ARG A 42 -5.41 -10.98 12.99
CA ARG A 42 -4.77 -12.15 13.65
C ARG A 42 -5.80 -13.10 14.26
N ASP A 43 -7.08 -12.89 13.94
CA ASP A 43 -8.17 -13.75 14.39
C ASP A 43 -8.32 -14.92 13.40
N PHE A 44 -7.84 -16.09 13.83
CA PHE A 44 -7.88 -17.33 13.08
C PHE A 44 -8.69 -18.38 13.87
N PRO A 45 -9.30 -19.36 13.20
CA PRO A 45 -9.98 -20.45 13.87
C PRO A 45 -9.06 -21.19 14.85
N GLU A 46 -9.65 -21.75 15.89
CA GLU A 46 -8.91 -22.55 16.87
C GLU A 46 -8.21 -23.74 16.18
N VAL A 47 -6.92 -23.90 16.48
CA VAL A 47 -6.08 -24.95 15.90
C VAL A 47 -5.60 -25.92 16.97
N LYS A 48 -5.50 -27.21 16.62
CA LYS A 48 -4.94 -28.23 17.50
C LYS A 48 -3.45 -28.32 17.32
N PHE A 49 -2.72 -28.20 18.43
CA PHE A 49 -1.27 -28.37 18.47
C PHE A 49 -0.83 -28.80 19.86
N ASP A 50 0.36 -29.38 19.95
CA ASP A 50 0.99 -29.74 21.20
C ASP A 50 2.19 -28.81 21.47
N PHE A 51 2.56 -28.64 22.73
CA PHE A 51 3.81 -27.99 23.08
C PHE A 51 4.48 -28.68 24.30
N ILE A 52 5.82 -28.66 24.32
CA ILE A 52 6.62 -29.17 25.40
C ILE A 52 7.45 -28.02 25.97
N LYS A 53 7.19 -27.67 27.22
CA LYS A 53 7.91 -26.59 27.91
C LYS A 53 8.76 -27.21 28.98
N LYS A 54 10.09 -27.03 28.91
CA LYS A 54 11.08 -27.40 29.90
C LYS A 54 11.70 -26.13 30.51
N GLU A 55 12.58 -26.27 31.49
CA GLU A 55 13.20 -25.13 32.15
C GLU A 55 13.88 -24.14 31.18
N SER A 56 14.59 -24.66 30.17
CA SER A 56 15.37 -23.86 29.22
C SER A 56 14.95 -24.03 27.76
N THR A 57 13.92 -24.82 27.44
CA THR A 57 13.52 -25.11 26.06
C THR A 57 12.02 -25.12 25.89
N LEU A 58 11.60 -24.73 24.69
CA LEU A 58 10.21 -24.82 24.21
C LEU A 58 10.19 -25.55 22.88
N GLU A 59 9.27 -26.48 22.73
CA GLU A 59 8.93 -27.11 21.45
C GLU A 59 7.45 -26.85 21.17
N ILE A 60 7.11 -26.49 19.92
CA ILE A 60 5.73 -26.33 19.43
C ILE A 60 5.53 -27.29 18.28
N ILE A 61 4.50 -28.13 18.36
CA ILE A 61 4.29 -29.24 17.44
C ILE A 61 2.90 -29.14 16.85
N THR A 62 2.80 -28.83 15.56
CA THR A 62 1.57 -28.95 14.77
C THR A 62 1.63 -30.17 13.87
N SER A 63 0.63 -30.39 13.03
CA SER A 63 0.70 -31.44 12.01
C SER A 63 1.80 -31.21 10.97
N THR A 64 2.15 -29.93 10.70
CA THR A 64 3.08 -29.53 9.63
C THR A 64 4.39 -28.92 10.11
N VAL A 65 4.47 -28.43 11.35
CA VAL A 65 5.63 -27.74 11.89
C VAL A 65 6.08 -28.38 13.19
N HIS A 66 7.40 -28.48 13.41
CA HIS A 66 8.00 -28.72 14.70
C HIS A 66 9.03 -27.63 14.98
N LEU A 67 8.65 -26.65 15.79
CA LEU A 67 9.47 -25.50 16.13
C LEU A 67 10.21 -25.77 17.45
N TYR A 68 11.48 -25.38 17.49
CA TYR A 68 12.37 -25.50 18.67
C TYR A 68 12.91 -24.13 19.05
N TYR A 69 12.88 -23.85 20.35
CA TYR A 69 13.46 -22.65 20.92
C TYR A 69 14.15 -22.96 22.23
N SER A 70 15.43 -22.54 22.37
CA SER A 70 16.26 -22.80 23.57
C SER A 70 16.39 -21.61 24.51
N GLY A 71 15.51 -20.61 24.41
CA GLY A 71 15.53 -19.39 25.22
C GLY A 71 16.59 -18.37 24.79
N GLY A 72 16.55 -17.18 25.39
CA GLY A 72 17.43 -16.07 25.08
C GLY A 72 17.09 -15.35 23.76
N GLU A 73 18.05 -14.63 23.20
CA GLU A 73 17.88 -13.96 21.93
C GLU A 73 17.75 -14.95 20.76
N PHE A 74 16.97 -14.58 19.75
CA PHE A 74 16.84 -15.38 18.53
C PHE A 74 18.14 -15.40 17.73
N THR A 75 18.66 -16.59 17.54
CA THR A 75 19.80 -16.91 16.70
C THR A 75 19.50 -18.18 15.90
N ASN A 76 20.28 -18.48 14.89
CA ASN A 76 20.15 -19.74 14.15
C ASN A 76 20.38 -20.99 15.02
N ALA A 77 21.06 -20.87 16.16
CA ALA A 77 21.26 -21.96 17.12
C ALA A 77 20.14 -22.07 18.16
N SER A 78 19.46 -20.94 18.48
CA SER A 78 18.43 -20.93 19.52
C SER A 78 17.01 -21.11 18.99
N LEU A 79 16.74 -20.80 17.70
CA LEU A 79 15.41 -20.88 17.10
C LEU A 79 15.48 -21.50 15.70
N PHE A 80 14.78 -22.61 15.53
CA PHE A 80 14.62 -23.25 14.23
C PHE A 80 13.30 -24.04 14.16
N ALA A 81 12.86 -24.40 12.96
CA ALA A 81 11.66 -25.17 12.74
C ALA A 81 11.81 -26.20 11.62
N ASP A 82 11.40 -27.44 11.89
CA ASP A 82 11.26 -28.47 10.86
C ASP A 82 9.89 -28.37 10.22
N VAL A 83 9.85 -28.26 8.89
CA VAL A 83 8.63 -28.28 8.08
C VAL A 83 8.38 -29.72 7.65
N LYS A 84 7.36 -30.32 8.25
CA LYS A 84 6.95 -31.70 7.96
C LYS A 84 6.31 -31.76 6.56
N PHE A 85 6.33 -32.96 5.95
CA PHE A 85 5.75 -33.18 4.63
C PHE A 85 6.40 -32.40 3.48
N ASN A 86 7.60 -31.92 3.68
CA ASN A 86 8.40 -31.40 2.57
C ASN A 86 8.95 -32.56 1.72
N PHE A 87 9.18 -32.34 0.40
CA PHE A 87 9.57 -33.42 -0.53
C PHE A 87 11.00 -33.89 -0.36
N SER A 88 11.78 -33.16 0.40
CA SER A 88 13.19 -33.46 0.60
C SER A 88 13.47 -33.57 2.08
N VAL A 89 14.16 -34.62 2.46
CA VAL A 89 14.75 -34.72 3.82
C VAL A 89 15.89 -33.70 4.01
N TYR A 90 16.31 -33.10 2.92
CA TYR A 90 17.28 -32.00 2.90
C TYR A 90 16.55 -30.68 2.71
N SER A 91 16.95 -29.64 3.47
CA SER A 91 16.39 -28.28 3.35
C SER A 91 14.91 -28.15 3.76
N ASN A 92 14.43 -28.99 4.67
CA ASN A 92 13.12 -28.86 5.29
C ASN A 92 13.17 -28.14 6.65
N ARG A 93 14.33 -27.71 7.07
CA ARG A 93 14.53 -26.96 8.33
C ARG A 93 14.79 -25.50 8.01
N TRP A 94 14.03 -24.63 8.65
CA TRP A 94 14.30 -23.21 8.72
C TRP A 94 15.10 -22.89 9.98
N TYR A 95 16.15 -22.10 9.86
CA TYR A 95 16.86 -21.48 10.98
C TYR A 95 16.57 -19.99 11.02
N PHE A 96 16.48 -19.41 12.23
CA PHE A 96 16.29 -17.96 12.37
C PHE A 96 17.35 -17.18 11.59
N GLY A 97 16.90 -16.19 10.82
CA GLY A 97 17.73 -15.36 9.94
C GLY A 97 18.01 -15.97 8.56
N GLU A 98 17.60 -17.21 8.30
CA GLU A 98 17.78 -17.85 7.00
C GLU A 98 16.65 -17.44 6.03
N LYS A 99 17.06 -17.09 4.82
CA LYS A 99 16.12 -16.88 3.72
C LYS A 99 15.74 -18.21 3.07
N SER A 100 14.50 -18.34 2.63
CA SER A 100 14.05 -19.54 1.94
C SER A 100 14.70 -19.71 0.57
N ALA A 101 15.42 -20.80 0.37
CA ALA A 101 15.99 -21.13 -0.93
C ALA A 101 14.88 -21.39 -1.96
N GLY A 102 15.05 -20.87 -3.18
CA GLY A 102 14.04 -21.01 -4.24
C GLY A 102 12.71 -20.30 -3.89
N ASN A 103 12.78 -19.15 -3.24
CA ASN A 103 11.63 -18.27 -3.05
C ASN A 103 10.98 -17.96 -4.41
N LEU A 104 9.66 -18.00 -4.48
CA LEU A 104 8.92 -17.79 -5.73
C LEU A 104 8.74 -16.31 -6.08
N GLY A 105 9.29 -15.42 -5.26
CA GLY A 105 9.22 -13.99 -5.44
C GLY A 105 7.92 -13.38 -4.93
N GLY A 106 8.01 -12.14 -4.55
CA GLY A 106 6.90 -11.27 -4.15
C GLY A 106 6.64 -10.23 -5.23
N THR A 107 6.81 -8.98 -4.87
CA THR A 107 6.59 -7.81 -5.72
C THR A 107 7.78 -6.86 -5.64
N THR A 108 7.71 -5.75 -6.34
CA THR A 108 8.60 -4.62 -6.19
C THR A 108 7.78 -3.34 -6.00
N ARG A 109 8.36 -2.35 -5.33
CA ARG A 109 7.68 -1.08 -5.04
C ARG A 109 7.36 -0.30 -6.32
N THR A 110 8.29 -0.27 -7.27
CA THR A 110 8.19 0.51 -8.50
C THR A 110 9.00 -0.14 -9.61
N LEU A 111 8.62 0.12 -10.84
CA LEU A 111 9.41 -0.23 -12.03
C LEU A 111 10.18 0.98 -12.59
N ASP A 112 10.18 2.11 -11.88
CA ASP A 112 10.92 3.30 -12.29
C ASP A 112 12.42 2.98 -12.44
N MET A 113 13.01 3.46 -13.52
CA MET A 113 14.43 3.27 -13.85
C MET A 113 14.85 1.81 -14.05
N ILE A 114 13.91 0.88 -14.22
CA ILE A 114 14.20 -0.52 -14.56
C ILE A 114 14.37 -0.65 -16.07
N ASP A 115 15.52 -1.22 -16.47
CA ASP A 115 15.82 -1.60 -17.85
C ASP A 115 16.27 -3.07 -17.84
N GLY A 116 15.35 -3.97 -18.19
CA GLY A 116 15.57 -5.41 -18.17
C GLY A 116 14.99 -6.12 -16.95
N GLU A 117 15.77 -7.00 -16.32
CA GLU A 117 15.31 -7.79 -15.17
C GLU A 117 15.11 -6.92 -13.92
N CYS A 118 13.94 -7.09 -13.29
CA CYS A 118 13.59 -6.40 -12.05
C CYS A 118 13.78 -7.35 -10.86
N PRO A 119 14.61 -7.01 -9.86
CA PRO A 119 14.70 -7.80 -8.65
C PRO A 119 13.39 -7.69 -7.85
N LEU A 120 12.82 -8.83 -7.49
CA LEU A 120 11.64 -8.91 -6.65
C LEU A 120 12.02 -9.17 -5.20
N GLU A 121 11.21 -8.66 -4.28
CA GLU A 121 11.31 -9.00 -2.86
C GLU A 121 10.92 -10.48 -2.64
N ASP A 122 11.30 -11.05 -1.49
CA ASP A 122 10.90 -12.39 -1.12
C ASP A 122 9.38 -12.45 -0.90
N GLY A 123 8.73 -13.46 -1.48
CA GLY A 123 7.32 -13.77 -1.27
C GLY A 123 7.12 -14.78 -0.13
N ILE A 124 5.85 -15.10 0.12
CA ILE A 124 5.41 -16.03 1.19
C ILE A 124 5.48 -17.51 0.79
N MET A 125 6.02 -17.83 -0.36
CA MET A 125 6.08 -19.19 -0.90
C MET A 125 7.47 -19.49 -1.46
N SER A 126 7.90 -20.74 -1.35
CA SER A 126 9.18 -21.18 -1.87
C SER A 126 9.15 -22.63 -2.34
N LYS A 127 10.18 -23.04 -3.09
CA LYS A 127 10.35 -24.43 -3.53
C LYS A 127 10.71 -25.37 -2.39
N ASN A 128 11.31 -24.90 -1.31
CA ASN A 128 11.63 -25.69 -0.13
C ASN A 128 10.54 -25.69 0.95
N GLY A 129 9.36 -25.15 0.64
CA GLY A 129 8.13 -25.37 1.39
C GLY A 129 7.91 -24.44 2.59
N PHE A 130 8.80 -23.48 2.83
CA PHE A 130 8.61 -22.45 3.85
C PHE A 130 9.04 -21.06 3.36
N ALA A 131 8.49 -20.04 3.97
CA ALA A 131 8.93 -18.65 3.81
C ALA A 131 8.70 -17.88 5.09
N ILE A 132 9.40 -16.75 5.23
CA ILE A 132 9.26 -15.85 6.38
C ILE A 132 8.71 -14.52 5.88
N LEU A 133 7.66 -14.05 6.54
CA LEU A 133 7.17 -12.70 6.43
C LEU A 133 7.59 -11.95 7.69
N GLU A 134 8.34 -10.88 7.55
CA GLU A 134 8.74 -10.02 8.66
C GLU A 134 7.82 -8.79 8.72
N ASP A 135 7.06 -8.63 9.80
CA ASP A 135 6.20 -7.47 10.00
C ASP A 135 7.02 -6.28 10.54
N LYS A 136 7.54 -5.48 9.61
CA LYS A 136 8.22 -4.20 9.89
C LYS A 136 7.28 -3.01 9.82
N GLY A 137 5.99 -3.26 9.58
CA GLY A 137 4.98 -2.23 9.46
C GLY A 137 4.79 -1.43 10.75
N LYS A 138 4.49 -0.15 10.60
CA LYS A 138 4.09 0.69 11.74
C LYS A 138 2.72 0.24 12.22
N VAL A 139 2.51 0.38 13.53
CA VAL A 139 1.20 0.12 14.16
C VAL A 139 0.20 1.19 13.72
N LEU A 140 -1.03 0.79 13.48
CA LEU A 140 -2.14 1.68 13.13
C LEU A 140 -3.07 1.84 14.34
N SER A 141 -3.56 3.05 14.55
CA SER A 141 -4.64 3.32 15.50
C SER A 141 -5.97 2.72 14.98
N GLU A 142 -7.00 2.72 15.82
CA GLU A 142 -8.37 2.33 15.39
C GLU A 142 -8.91 3.22 14.27
N ALA A 143 -8.47 4.48 14.20
CA ALA A 143 -8.79 5.40 13.12
C ALA A 143 -7.96 5.17 11.84
N GLY A 144 -6.97 4.26 11.89
CA GLY A 144 -6.08 3.96 10.79
C GLY A 144 -4.90 4.93 10.64
N ASP A 145 -4.69 5.84 11.59
CA ASP A 145 -3.50 6.70 11.61
C ASP A 145 -2.27 5.96 12.11
N ILE A 146 -1.08 6.38 11.69
CA ILE A 146 0.17 5.84 12.21
C ILE A 146 0.28 6.12 13.70
N ALA A 147 0.33 5.05 14.50
CA ALA A 147 0.47 5.15 15.94
C ALA A 147 1.95 5.20 16.34
N ALA A 148 2.26 5.94 17.38
CA ALA A 148 3.57 5.87 18.01
C ALA A 148 3.72 4.50 18.68
N SER A 149 4.73 3.72 18.27
CA SER A 149 5.10 2.46 18.93
C SER A 149 6.51 2.59 19.45
N SER A 150 6.70 2.29 20.73
CA SER A 150 8.00 2.29 21.40
C SER A 150 8.59 0.89 21.57
N VAL A 151 7.89 -0.14 21.14
CA VAL A 151 8.30 -1.53 21.36
C VAL A 151 9.30 -1.95 20.28
N SER A 152 10.57 -2.06 20.66
CA SER A 152 11.57 -2.70 19.79
C SER A 152 11.34 -4.20 19.81
N LYS A 153 10.95 -4.78 18.68
CA LYS A 153 10.59 -6.21 18.59
C LYS A 153 11.03 -6.83 17.27
N ILE A 154 11.19 -8.15 17.31
CA ILE A 154 11.16 -9.01 16.14
C ILE A 154 9.73 -9.54 16.05
N ASP A 155 9.12 -9.49 14.87
CA ASP A 155 7.77 -9.98 14.58
C ASP A 155 7.78 -10.69 13.23
N LEU A 156 7.76 -12.00 13.26
CA LEU A 156 7.89 -12.86 12.08
C LEU A 156 6.68 -13.77 11.96
N TYR A 157 6.33 -14.08 10.73
CA TYR A 157 5.34 -15.11 10.40
C TYR A 157 6.02 -16.21 9.58
N LEU A 158 6.11 -17.40 10.17
CA LEU A 158 6.60 -18.58 9.48
C LEU A 158 5.44 -19.20 8.68
N PHE A 159 5.53 -19.13 7.36
CA PHE A 159 4.66 -19.79 6.40
C PHE A 159 5.24 -21.15 6.04
N ALA A 160 4.67 -22.25 6.56
CA ALA A 160 5.19 -23.61 6.40
C ALA A 160 4.18 -24.48 5.62
N TYR A 161 3.82 -24.06 4.40
CA TYR A 161 2.74 -24.64 3.60
C TYR A 161 3.19 -25.76 2.64
N GLY A 162 4.48 -26.07 2.62
CA GLY A 162 4.97 -27.03 1.65
C GLY A 162 4.70 -26.56 0.21
N ARG A 163 3.89 -27.32 -0.55
CA ARG A 163 3.40 -26.93 -1.89
C ARG A 163 1.93 -26.53 -1.93
N ASP A 164 1.29 -26.38 -0.80
CA ASP A 164 -0.07 -25.87 -0.76
C ASP A 164 -0.09 -24.34 -0.87
N TYR A 165 0.34 -23.86 -2.04
CA TYR A 165 0.43 -22.43 -2.34
C TYR A 165 -0.91 -21.72 -2.30
N ARG A 166 -2.02 -22.44 -2.57
CA ARG A 166 -3.37 -21.84 -2.51
C ARG A 166 -3.78 -21.55 -1.08
N GLN A 167 -3.50 -22.48 -0.15
CA GLN A 167 -3.79 -22.24 1.26
C GLN A 167 -2.86 -21.15 1.83
N ALA A 168 -1.60 -21.12 1.43
CA ALA A 168 -0.67 -20.04 1.80
C ALA A 168 -1.22 -18.66 1.42
N LEU A 169 -1.70 -18.49 0.19
CA LEU A 169 -2.31 -17.24 -0.28
C LEU A 169 -3.60 -16.91 0.47
N LYS A 170 -4.43 -17.91 0.73
CA LYS A 170 -5.70 -17.70 1.45
C LYS A 170 -5.45 -17.19 2.87
N ASP A 171 -4.53 -17.82 3.60
CA ASP A 171 -4.19 -17.42 4.95
C ASP A 171 -3.40 -16.10 4.99
N PHE A 172 -2.60 -15.84 3.96
CA PHE A 172 -1.96 -14.53 3.77
C PHE A 172 -3.01 -13.41 3.63
N TYR A 173 -4.02 -13.57 2.79
CA TYR A 173 -5.07 -12.56 2.64
C TYR A 173 -5.98 -12.47 3.87
N GLN A 174 -6.16 -13.55 4.64
CA GLN A 174 -6.81 -13.47 5.93
C GLN A 174 -6.00 -12.64 6.92
N LEU A 175 -4.66 -12.79 6.93
CA LEU A 175 -3.73 -12.06 7.78
C LEU A 175 -3.62 -10.58 7.39
N THR A 176 -3.45 -10.29 6.11
CA THR A 176 -3.12 -8.95 5.58
C THR A 176 -4.33 -8.14 5.11
N GLY A 177 -5.50 -8.75 5.08
CA GLY A 177 -6.71 -8.18 4.50
C GLY A 177 -6.90 -8.54 3.02
N ASN A 178 -8.13 -8.53 2.59
CA ASN A 178 -8.48 -8.86 1.21
C ASN A 178 -8.07 -7.74 0.25
N THR A 179 -7.55 -8.13 -0.91
CA THR A 179 -7.35 -7.18 -2.01
C THR A 179 -8.69 -6.62 -2.48
N PRO A 180 -8.84 -5.28 -2.57
CA PRO A 180 -10.04 -4.67 -3.11
C PRO A 180 -10.34 -5.16 -4.53
N GLN A 181 -11.61 -5.40 -4.83
CA GLN A 181 -12.00 -5.72 -6.20
C GLN A 181 -11.89 -4.49 -7.08
N LEU A 182 -11.18 -4.61 -8.19
CA LEU A 182 -11.13 -3.55 -9.19
C LEU A 182 -12.50 -3.38 -9.86
N PRO A 183 -12.95 -2.14 -10.11
CA PRO A 183 -14.15 -1.90 -10.88
C PRO A 183 -13.93 -2.38 -12.32
N ARG A 184 -15.00 -2.87 -12.95
CA ARG A 184 -14.92 -3.49 -14.28
C ARG A 184 -14.31 -2.56 -15.35
N PHE A 185 -14.53 -1.26 -15.28
CA PHE A 185 -13.98 -0.31 -16.25
C PHE A 185 -12.45 -0.26 -16.21
N ALA A 186 -11.84 -0.51 -15.04
CA ALA A 186 -10.39 -0.50 -14.87
C ALA A 186 -9.68 -1.65 -15.63
N LEU A 187 -10.43 -2.69 -16.00
CA LEU A 187 -9.93 -3.84 -16.77
C LEU A 187 -10.08 -3.64 -18.29
N GLY A 188 -10.64 -2.50 -18.74
CA GLY A 188 -10.80 -2.17 -20.15
C GLY A 188 -9.61 -1.41 -20.72
N ASN A 189 -9.75 -0.92 -21.96
CA ASN A 189 -8.71 -0.12 -22.59
C ASN A 189 -8.74 1.31 -22.06
N TRP A 190 -7.57 1.84 -21.77
CA TRP A 190 -7.34 3.21 -21.37
C TRP A 190 -6.63 3.96 -22.50
N TRP A 191 -7.06 5.20 -22.77
CA TRP A 191 -6.28 6.11 -23.59
C TRP A 191 -5.53 7.09 -22.71
N SER A 192 -4.22 7.13 -22.88
CA SER A 192 -3.33 8.11 -22.26
C SER A 192 -2.26 8.54 -23.25
N ARG A 193 -1.97 9.83 -23.28
CA ARG A 193 -0.85 10.39 -24.00
C ARG A 193 -0.50 11.76 -23.40
N TYR A 194 0.76 11.95 -23.08
CA TYR A 194 1.30 13.29 -22.79
C TYR A 194 1.31 14.12 -24.06
N TYR A 195 0.36 15.02 -24.17
CA TYR A 195 0.14 15.88 -25.34
C TYR A 195 -0.84 16.99 -24.96
N ASP A 196 -0.60 18.23 -25.43
CA ASP A 196 -1.41 19.42 -25.14
C ASP A 196 -2.75 19.45 -25.89
N TYR A 197 -3.59 18.45 -25.63
CA TYR A 197 -4.95 18.43 -26.18
C TYR A 197 -5.79 19.59 -25.67
N SER A 198 -6.57 20.22 -26.58
CA SER A 198 -7.74 20.98 -26.16
C SER A 198 -8.94 20.04 -25.92
N ASP A 199 -9.98 20.54 -25.23
CA ASP A 199 -11.24 19.81 -25.08
C ASP A 199 -11.83 19.36 -26.42
N GLU A 200 -11.86 20.23 -27.44
CA GLU A 200 -12.32 19.90 -28.80
C GLU A 200 -11.49 18.80 -29.44
N SER A 201 -10.15 18.91 -29.41
CA SER A 201 -9.27 17.96 -30.09
C SER A 201 -9.29 16.60 -29.38
N TYR A 202 -9.44 16.57 -28.04
CA TYR A 202 -9.55 15.35 -27.26
C TYR A 202 -10.89 14.64 -27.52
N LEU A 203 -12.01 15.37 -27.55
CA LEU A 203 -13.33 14.79 -27.87
C LEU A 203 -13.35 14.23 -29.29
N ALA A 204 -12.79 14.95 -30.26
CA ALA A 204 -12.66 14.46 -31.64
C ALA A 204 -11.83 13.17 -31.74
N LEU A 205 -10.78 13.05 -30.90
CA LEU A 205 -10.01 11.82 -30.80
C LEU A 205 -10.84 10.66 -30.23
N MET A 206 -11.63 10.88 -29.19
CA MET A 206 -12.53 9.85 -28.64
C MET A 206 -13.58 9.39 -29.67
N ASP A 207 -14.12 10.31 -30.43
CA ASP A 207 -15.04 9.98 -31.51
C ASP A 207 -14.35 9.14 -32.60
N LYS A 208 -13.10 9.46 -32.95
CA LYS A 208 -12.29 8.66 -33.89
C LYS A 208 -12.05 7.22 -33.41
N PHE A 209 -11.84 6.99 -32.11
CA PHE A 209 -11.76 5.63 -31.54
C PHE A 209 -13.09 4.88 -31.74
N THR A 210 -14.20 5.56 -31.50
CA THR A 210 -15.54 4.99 -31.69
C THR A 210 -15.79 4.63 -33.18
N ASP A 211 -15.47 5.51 -34.11
CA ASP A 211 -15.61 5.30 -35.55
C ASP A 211 -14.76 4.12 -36.03
N LYS A 212 -13.57 3.96 -35.47
CA LYS A 212 -12.67 2.84 -35.78
C LYS A 212 -13.03 1.56 -34.99
N LYS A 213 -14.10 1.58 -34.19
CA LYS A 213 -14.56 0.45 -33.36
C LYS A 213 -13.50 -0.04 -32.39
N VAL A 214 -12.66 0.84 -31.88
CA VAL A 214 -11.70 0.55 -30.81
C VAL A 214 -12.38 0.90 -29.50
N PRO A 215 -12.72 -0.09 -28.67
CA PRO A 215 -13.41 0.16 -27.42
C PRO A 215 -12.44 0.80 -26.40
N LEU A 216 -12.91 1.84 -25.74
CA LEU A 216 -12.26 2.46 -24.60
C LEU A 216 -13.18 2.44 -23.39
N SER A 217 -12.62 2.37 -22.20
CA SER A 217 -13.33 2.47 -20.92
C SER A 217 -12.87 3.66 -20.09
N VAL A 218 -11.63 4.10 -20.27
CA VAL A 218 -11.04 5.19 -19.50
C VAL A 218 -10.38 6.20 -20.42
N SER A 219 -10.63 7.45 -20.13
CA SER A 219 -10.02 8.64 -20.70
C SER A 219 -9.08 9.25 -19.66
N VAL A 220 -7.79 9.20 -19.92
CA VAL A 220 -6.77 9.82 -19.08
C VAL A 220 -6.46 11.21 -19.64
N ILE A 221 -6.59 12.24 -18.81
CA ILE A 221 -6.15 13.58 -19.14
C ILE A 221 -4.82 13.79 -18.45
N ASP A 222 -3.77 13.84 -19.26
CA ASP A 222 -2.39 13.98 -18.79
C ASP A 222 -2.08 15.42 -18.41
N MET A 223 -0.88 15.68 -17.94
CA MET A 223 -0.39 16.91 -17.28
C MET A 223 -0.99 18.23 -17.75
N ASP A 224 -1.20 18.42 -19.07
CA ASP A 224 -1.68 19.70 -19.63
C ASP A 224 -3.14 20.04 -19.27
N TRP A 225 -3.83 19.17 -18.48
CA TRP A 225 -5.12 19.55 -17.93
C TRP A 225 -5.02 20.75 -16.98
N HIS A 226 -3.87 20.89 -16.28
CA HIS A 226 -3.56 22.01 -15.40
C HIS A 226 -2.57 22.99 -16.04
N LYS A 227 -2.33 24.13 -15.41
CA LYS A 227 -1.32 25.11 -15.82
C LYS A 227 0.07 24.47 -15.77
N VAL A 228 0.76 24.43 -16.90
CA VAL A 228 2.14 23.90 -17.03
C VAL A 228 3.09 25.02 -17.44
N SER A 229 2.97 25.52 -18.67
CA SER A 229 3.83 26.60 -19.21
C SER A 229 3.51 27.97 -18.63
N GLU A 230 2.34 28.15 -18.05
CA GLU A 230 1.87 29.40 -17.44
C GLU A 230 2.35 29.58 -15.98
N VAL A 231 2.99 28.59 -15.40
CA VAL A 231 3.49 28.65 -14.01
C VAL A 231 4.59 29.72 -13.92
N PRO A 232 4.47 30.71 -13.04
CA PRO A 232 5.53 31.70 -12.86
C PRO A 232 6.83 31.05 -12.40
N SER A 233 7.95 31.44 -13.01
CA SER A 233 9.26 30.78 -12.81
C SER A 233 9.72 30.72 -11.33
N ARG A 234 9.27 31.66 -10.48
CA ARG A 234 9.56 31.64 -9.03
C ARG A 234 8.98 30.43 -8.29
N PHE A 235 7.98 29.79 -8.88
CA PHE A 235 7.37 28.57 -8.33
C PHE A 235 7.97 27.28 -8.89
N GLY A 236 9.00 27.36 -9.73
CA GLY A 236 9.65 26.19 -10.34
C GLY A 236 8.93 25.72 -11.61
N SER A 237 8.88 24.41 -11.82
CA SER A 237 8.29 23.80 -12.99
C SER A 237 6.76 23.68 -12.88
N GLY A 238 6.08 23.47 -14.00
CA GLY A 238 4.66 23.12 -14.05
C GLY A 238 4.38 21.63 -13.92
N TRP A 239 5.29 20.86 -13.34
CA TRP A 239 5.13 19.40 -13.20
C TRP A 239 3.99 19.04 -12.24
N THR A 240 3.94 19.66 -11.06
CA THR A 240 2.79 19.60 -10.16
C THR A 240 1.81 20.73 -10.48
N GLY A 241 0.49 20.46 -10.50
CA GLY A 241 -0.53 21.48 -10.69
C GLY A 241 -1.93 20.97 -10.40
N TYR A 242 -2.81 21.91 -9.98
CA TYR A 242 -4.19 21.63 -9.58
C TYR A 242 -5.20 22.62 -10.15
N SER A 243 -4.76 23.61 -10.91
CA SER A 243 -5.61 24.62 -11.52
C SER A 243 -5.78 24.36 -13.00
N TRP A 244 -7.03 24.21 -13.44
CA TRP A 244 -7.32 23.94 -14.86
C TRP A 244 -6.63 24.91 -15.81
N ASN A 245 -6.05 24.38 -16.86
CA ASN A 245 -5.61 25.15 -18.00
C ASN A 245 -6.83 25.61 -18.83
N LYS A 246 -7.35 26.79 -18.50
CA LYS A 246 -8.56 27.33 -19.14
C LYS A 246 -8.39 27.69 -20.62
N LYS A 247 -7.15 27.72 -21.15
CA LYS A 247 -6.91 27.88 -22.59
C LYS A 247 -7.22 26.60 -23.34
N LEU A 248 -6.87 25.45 -22.77
CA LEU A 248 -7.13 24.14 -23.37
C LEU A 248 -8.51 23.61 -22.96
N PHE A 249 -8.94 23.85 -21.74
CA PHE A 249 -10.21 23.40 -21.19
C PHE A 249 -11.00 24.56 -20.61
N PRO A 250 -11.67 25.39 -21.49
CA PRO A 250 -12.44 26.57 -21.06
C PRO A 250 -13.57 26.21 -20.08
N ASN A 251 -14.21 25.07 -20.29
CA ASN A 251 -15.31 24.57 -19.48
C ASN A 251 -15.09 23.08 -19.08
N PRO A 252 -14.28 22.81 -18.07
CA PRO A 252 -13.91 21.45 -17.70
C PRO A 252 -15.10 20.56 -17.36
N LYS A 253 -16.09 21.10 -16.64
CA LYS A 253 -17.30 20.35 -16.27
C LYS A 253 -18.07 19.87 -17.50
N ASN A 254 -18.23 20.73 -18.52
CA ASN A 254 -18.87 20.33 -19.76
C ASN A 254 -18.03 19.28 -20.50
N PHE A 255 -16.73 19.49 -20.59
CA PHE A 255 -15.81 18.54 -21.19
C PHE A 255 -15.89 17.14 -20.56
N ILE A 256 -15.86 17.06 -19.24
CA ILE A 256 -16.00 15.79 -18.51
C ILE A 256 -17.38 15.16 -18.78
N ASN A 257 -18.45 15.94 -18.77
CA ASN A 257 -19.78 15.44 -19.12
C ASN A 257 -19.85 14.84 -20.52
N GLU A 258 -19.21 15.47 -21.51
CA GLU A 258 -19.11 14.95 -22.88
C GLU A 258 -18.36 13.60 -22.93
N LEU A 259 -17.33 13.42 -22.13
CA LEU A 259 -16.63 12.13 -21.99
C LEU A 259 -17.54 11.07 -21.35
N HIS A 260 -18.28 11.45 -20.30
CA HIS A 260 -19.25 10.55 -19.65
C HIS A 260 -20.40 10.12 -20.59
N GLN A 261 -20.88 11.03 -21.46
CA GLN A 261 -21.88 10.69 -22.50
C GLN A 261 -21.34 9.62 -23.47
N ARG A 262 -20.02 9.62 -23.72
CA ARG A 262 -19.29 8.58 -24.47
C ARG A 262 -19.03 7.32 -23.68
N LYS A 263 -19.55 7.22 -22.43
CA LYS A 263 -19.39 6.09 -21.50
C LYS A 263 -17.94 5.87 -21.05
N LEU A 264 -17.12 6.90 -21.08
CA LEU A 264 -15.75 6.86 -20.58
C LEU A 264 -15.71 7.30 -19.12
N LYS A 265 -14.90 6.63 -18.34
CA LYS A 265 -14.46 7.11 -17.04
C LYS A 265 -13.30 8.09 -17.23
N VAL A 266 -13.26 9.11 -16.39
CA VAL A 266 -12.29 10.21 -16.50
C VAL A 266 -11.35 10.20 -15.31
N THR A 267 -10.05 10.21 -15.59
CA THR A 267 -9.01 10.41 -14.59
C THR A 267 -8.07 11.52 -15.01
N LEU A 268 -7.63 12.30 -14.05
CA LEU A 268 -6.58 13.29 -14.23
C LEU A 268 -5.25 12.72 -13.72
N ASN A 269 -4.17 13.06 -14.40
CA ASN A 269 -2.82 12.77 -13.94
C ASN A 269 -2.47 13.75 -12.81
N ASP A 270 -1.95 13.25 -11.69
CA ASP A 270 -1.58 14.02 -10.51
C ASP A 270 -0.14 13.71 -10.11
N HIS A 271 0.68 14.76 -10.10
CA HIS A 271 2.09 14.74 -9.68
C HIS A 271 2.23 15.57 -8.40
N PRO A 272 1.98 15.01 -7.21
CA PRO A 272 1.85 15.79 -5.99
C PRO A 272 3.16 16.28 -5.36
N ALA A 273 4.32 16.04 -5.99
CA ALA A 273 5.65 16.23 -5.41
C ALA A 273 5.90 17.64 -4.84
N ASP A 274 5.52 18.69 -5.59
CA ASP A 274 5.80 20.07 -5.18
C ASP A 274 4.74 20.65 -4.21
N GLY A 275 3.73 19.85 -3.85
CA GLY A 275 2.63 20.30 -2.99
C GLY A 275 1.74 21.35 -3.64
N ILE A 276 1.07 22.21 -2.84
CA ILE A 276 0.15 23.23 -3.34
C ILE A 276 0.83 24.60 -3.22
N ARG A 277 1.06 25.25 -4.36
CA ARG A 277 1.81 26.51 -4.47
C ARG A 277 0.88 27.70 -4.64
N ALA A 278 1.35 28.91 -4.34
CA ALA A 278 0.52 30.11 -4.25
C ALA A 278 -0.11 30.58 -5.56
N PHE A 279 0.31 30.06 -6.72
CA PHE A 279 -0.35 30.35 -8.00
C PHE A 279 -1.60 29.48 -8.27
N GLU A 280 -1.84 28.48 -7.45
CA GLU A 280 -3.00 27.57 -7.62
C GLU A 280 -4.29 28.25 -7.19
N ASP A 281 -5.36 28.00 -7.95
CA ASP A 281 -6.69 28.61 -7.68
C ASP A 281 -7.23 28.20 -6.28
N VAL A 282 -6.83 27.02 -5.79
CA VAL A 282 -7.23 26.47 -4.47
C VAL A 282 -6.30 26.88 -3.31
N TYR A 283 -5.19 27.56 -3.60
CA TYR A 283 -4.21 27.92 -2.58
C TYR A 283 -4.76 28.72 -1.40
N PRO A 284 -5.64 29.73 -1.57
CA PRO A 284 -6.15 30.48 -0.41
C PRO A 284 -6.84 29.61 0.63
N GLN A 285 -7.65 28.64 0.21
CA GLN A 285 -8.35 27.70 1.09
C GLN A 285 -7.37 26.76 1.80
N VAL A 286 -6.43 26.22 1.06
CA VAL A 286 -5.37 25.35 1.60
C VAL A 286 -4.51 26.11 2.60
N ALA A 287 -4.08 27.32 2.27
CA ALA A 287 -3.28 28.17 3.15
C ALA A 287 -3.99 28.49 4.48
N GLN A 288 -5.30 28.73 4.44
CA GLN A 288 -6.11 28.94 5.63
C GLN A 288 -6.14 27.71 6.54
N ILE A 289 -6.30 26.49 5.97
CA ILE A 289 -6.33 25.23 6.74
C ILE A 289 -4.98 24.95 7.40
N LEU A 290 -3.90 25.24 6.68
CA LEU A 290 -2.53 24.93 7.11
C LEU A 290 -1.83 26.06 7.86
N ASP A 291 -2.49 27.21 8.05
CA ASP A 291 -1.93 28.41 8.68
C ASP A 291 -0.64 28.91 7.98
N LEU A 292 -0.61 28.88 6.62
CA LEU A 292 0.56 29.28 5.85
C LEU A 292 0.70 30.80 5.75
N ASN A 293 1.94 31.25 5.61
CA ASN A 293 2.23 32.67 5.38
C ASN A 293 1.98 33.04 3.91
N THR A 294 0.79 33.59 3.62
CA THR A 294 0.38 33.97 2.27
C THR A 294 1.15 35.18 1.71
N GLU A 295 1.67 36.06 2.57
CA GLU A 295 2.49 37.20 2.12
C GLU A 295 3.85 36.75 1.57
N LEU A 296 4.37 35.63 2.09
CA LEU A 296 5.61 35.00 1.62
C LEU A 296 5.35 33.95 0.54
N GLU A 297 4.11 33.79 0.08
CA GLU A 297 3.70 32.75 -0.88
C GLU A 297 4.15 31.33 -0.42
N GLU A 298 4.09 31.04 0.88
CA GLU A 298 4.53 29.77 1.45
C GLU A 298 3.76 28.61 0.86
N ALA A 299 4.47 27.63 0.24
CA ALA A 299 3.83 26.47 -0.36
C ALA A 299 3.40 25.45 0.70
N ALA A 300 2.22 24.85 0.52
CA ALA A 300 1.82 23.66 1.26
C ALA A 300 2.62 22.46 0.78
N LYS A 301 3.69 22.11 1.49
CA LYS A 301 4.51 20.94 1.15
C LYS A 301 3.68 19.65 1.23
N PHE A 302 3.94 18.71 0.32
CA PHE A 302 3.30 17.42 0.37
C PHE A 302 3.69 16.67 1.66
N ASP A 303 2.73 16.47 2.56
CA ASP A 303 2.94 15.83 3.85
C ASP A 303 1.69 15.07 4.32
N PHE A 304 1.60 13.79 3.94
CA PHE A 304 0.49 12.93 4.35
C PHE A 304 0.56 12.43 5.80
N ASP A 305 1.66 12.68 6.51
CA ASP A 305 1.70 12.48 7.96
C ASP A 305 0.86 13.54 8.69
N ASN A 306 0.70 14.74 8.09
CA ASN A 306 -0.06 15.84 8.65
C ASN A 306 -1.58 15.72 8.35
N PRO A 307 -2.44 15.50 9.36
CA PRO A 307 -3.88 15.40 9.15
C PRO A 307 -4.53 16.63 8.53
N LYS A 308 -4.01 17.84 8.83
CA LYS A 308 -4.51 19.08 8.21
C LYS A 308 -4.20 19.10 6.70
N PHE A 309 -2.99 18.63 6.30
CA PHE A 309 -2.66 18.53 4.89
C PHE A 309 -3.56 17.52 4.17
N ARG A 310 -3.76 16.31 4.74
CA ARG A 310 -4.67 15.31 4.17
C ARG A 310 -6.07 15.87 3.95
N LYS A 311 -6.61 16.61 4.97
CA LYS A 311 -7.91 17.26 4.87
C LYS A 311 -7.93 18.27 3.72
N ALA A 312 -6.97 19.18 3.66
CA ALA A 312 -6.88 20.17 2.59
C ALA A 312 -6.77 19.53 1.21
N TYR A 313 -5.92 18.50 1.07
CA TYR A 313 -5.72 17.80 -0.19
C TYR A 313 -7.00 17.11 -0.69
N PHE A 314 -7.71 16.41 0.17
CA PHE A 314 -8.91 15.69 -0.22
C PHE A 314 -10.15 16.59 -0.39
N GLU A 315 -10.32 17.60 0.47
CA GLU A 315 -11.53 18.42 0.47
C GLU A 315 -11.44 19.62 -0.47
N GLU A 316 -10.27 20.29 -0.51
CA GLU A 316 -10.11 21.55 -1.26
C GLU A 316 -9.42 21.33 -2.62
N VAL A 317 -8.52 20.34 -2.74
CA VAL A 317 -7.82 20.08 -4.01
C VAL A 317 -8.59 19.07 -4.85
N HIS A 318 -8.75 17.84 -4.39
CA HIS A 318 -9.45 16.78 -5.14
C HIS A 318 -10.97 16.96 -5.14
N GLY A 319 -11.54 17.40 -4.04
CA GLY A 319 -13.00 17.49 -3.87
C GLY A 319 -13.74 18.32 -4.93
N PRO A 320 -13.29 19.53 -5.27
CA PRO A 320 -13.88 20.33 -6.35
C PRO A 320 -13.82 19.64 -7.71
N LEU A 321 -12.68 19.03 -8.04
CA LEU A 321 -12.47 18.31 -9.31
C LEU A 321 -13.35 17.06 -9.41
N GLU A 322 -13.50 16.30 -8.30
CA GLU A 322 -14.43 15.18 -8.22
C GLU A 322 -15.91 15.63 -8.39
N LYS A 323 -16.27 16.82 -7.87
CA LYS A 323 -17.62 17.42 -8.08
C LYS A 323 -17.83 17.89 -9.51
N GLU A 324 -16.78 18.21 -10.25
CA GLU A 324 -16.84 18.50 -11.69
C GLU A 324 -17.01 17.24 -12.52
N GLY A 325 -16.70 16.05 -11.97
CA GLY A 325 -16.93 14.75 -12.59
C GLY A 325 -15.71 13.85 -12.73
N VAL A 326 -14.55 14.19 -12.16
CA VAL A 326 -13.40 13.30 -12.12
C VAL A 326 -13.77 12.02 -11.36
N ASP A 327 -13.66 10.86 -12.00
CA ASP A 327 -14.10 9.59 -11.45
C ASP A 327 -13.07 8.99 -10.47
N PHE A 328 -11.79 9.14 -10.76
CA PHE A 328 -10.68 8.61 -9.96
C PHE A 328 -9.38 9.32 -10.32
N TRP A 329 -8.28 8.99 -9.62
CA TRP A 329 -7.00 9.66 -9.76
C TRP A 329 -5.93 8.72 -10.30
N TRP A 330 -5.12 9.21 -11.24
CA TRP A 330 -3.87 8.59 -11.65
C TRP A 330 -2.71 9.34 -10.99
N ILE A 331 -2.23 8.80 -9.89
CA ILE A 331 -1.09 9.36 -9.16
C ILE A 331 0.19 8.90 -9.84
N ASP A 332 0.84 9.79 -10.54
CA ASP A 332 2.16 9.55 -11.13
C ASP A 332 3.23 9.99 -10.13
N TRP A 333 3.86 9.00 -9.51
CA TRP A 333 4.57 9.19 -8.27
C TRP A 333 6.03 9.59 -8.46
N GLN A 334 6.45 10.71 -7.85
CA GLN A 334 7.80 11.26 -7.92
C GLN A 334 8.40 11.65 -6.56
N GLN A 335 7.75 11.34 -5.45
CA GLN A 335 8.26 11.58 -4.12
C GLN A 335 9.27 10.52 -3.70
N GLY A 336 10.09 10.86 -2.68
CA GLY A 336 11.00 9.92 -2.06
C GLY A 336 10.28 8.74 -1.38
N ALA A 337 11.08 7.83 -0.83
CA ALA A 337 10.57 6.58 -0.23
C ALA A 337 10.22 6.68 1.26
N ILE A 338 10.48 7.82 1.93
CA ILE A 338 10.36 7.94 3.39
C ILE A 338 9.73 9.29 3.73
N SER A 339 8.63 9.26 4.51
CA SER A 339 7.99 10.41 5.12
C SER A 339 8.56 10.75 6.51
N ASN A 340 8.01 11.75 7.18
CA ASN A 340 8.40 12.12 8.55
C ASN A 340 8.12 11.00 9.57
N SER A 341 7.07 10.20 9.37
CA SER A 341 6.78 9.01 10.19
C SER A 341 7.70 7.82 9.89
N GLY A 342 8.52 7.90 8.85
CA GLY A 342 9.33 6.80 8.35
C GLY A 342 8.55 5.81 7.49
N VAL A 343 7.32 6.14 7.09
CA VAL A 343 6.48 5.36 6.19
C VAL A 343 6.68 5.83 4.75
N ASP A 344 6.52 4.93 3.79
CA ASP A 344 6.52 5.30 2.37
C ASP A 344 5.35 6.25 2.06
N PRO A 345 5.61 7.47 1.54
CA PRO A 345 4.56 8.43 1.22
C PRO A 345 3.53 7.90 0.21
N LEU A 346 3.94 7.01 -0.72
CA LEU A 346 3.03 6.34 -1.64
C LEU A 346 2.04 5.43 -0.90
N TRP A 347 2.52 4.71 0.11
CA TRP A 347 1.65 3.90 0.97
C TRP A 347 0.65 4.77 1.73
N LEU A 348 1.11 5.88 2.32
CA LEU A 348 0.25 6.82 3.05
C LEU A 348 -0.86 7.38 2.15
N LEU A 349 -0.51 7.87 0.96
CA LEU A 349 -1.49 8.40 0.01
C LEU A 349 -2.54 7.35 -0.37
N ASN A 350 -2.11 6.14 -0.74
CA ASN A 350 -3.03 5.07 -1.10
C ASN A 350 -3.91 4.63 0.08
N HIS A 351 -3.33 4.53 1.27
CA HIS A 351 -4.05 4.15 2.49
C HIS A 351 -5.20 5.13 2.80
N TYR A 352 -4.90 6.42 2.88
CA TYR A 352 -5.92 7.43 3.18
C TYR A 352 -6.92 7.65 2.03
N GLN A 353 -6.48 7.53 0.79
CA GLN A 353 -7.39 7.56 -0.36
C GLN A 353 -8.38 6.38 -0.33
N TYR A 354 -7.90 5.20 0.04
CA TYR A 354 -8.75 4.02 0.19
C TYR A 354 -9.76 4.18 1.34
N GLN A 355 -9.34 4.71 2.49
CA GLN A 355 -10.23 5.01 3.60
C GLN A 355 -11.34 5.98 3.19
N LYS A 356 -10.98 7.10 2.53
CA LYS A 356 -11.93 8.08 1.99
C LYS A 356 -12.96 7.41 1.04
N ALA A 357 -12.50 6.53 0.16
CA ALA A 357 -13.37 5.81 -0.77
C ALA A 357 -14.33 4.86 -0.05
N GLN A 358 -13.89 4.18 1.02
CA GLN A 358 -14.74 3.31 1.84
C GLN A 358 -15.81 4.10 2.61
N GLU A 359 -15.48 5.26 3.15
CA GLU A 359 -16.45 6.14 3.83
C GLU A 359 -17.53 6.64 2.86
N LYS A 360 -17.14 7.04 1.65
CA LYS A 360 -18.08 7.47 0.60
C LYS A 360 -19.05 6.34 0.22
N ASN A 361 -18.57 5.09 0.12
CA ASN A 361 -19.40 3.94 -0.22
C ASN A 361 -20.35 3.51 0.91
N LYS A 362 -20.00 3.76 2.18
CA LYS A 362 -20.89 3.48 3.32
C LYS A 362 -22.05 4.48 3.43
N ASN A 363 -21.88 5.68 2.88
CA ASN A 363 -22.85 6.78 2.96
C ASN A 363 -23.75 6.87 1.71
N ASN A 364 -23.56 6.02 0.72
CA ASN A 364 -24.39 5.86 -0.48
C ASN A 364 -25.13 4.52 -0.46
#